data_e4f3b12c78a89cf37101fb83e252dc57
#
_entry.id   e4f3b12c78a89cf37101fb83e252dc57
#
_cell.length_a   1.000
_cell.length_b   1.000
_cell.length_c   1.000
_cell.angle_alpha   90.00
_cell.angle_beta   90.00
_cell.angle_gamma   90.00
#
_symmetry.space_group_name_H-M   'P 1'
#
loop_
_entity.id
_entity.type
_entity.pdbx_description
1 polymer ?
#
loop_
_entity_poly.entity_id
_entity_poly.type
_entity_poly.pdbx_seq_one_letter_code
_entity_poly.pdbx_strand_id
1 'polypeptide(L)'
;MQPERVAVLALDGVYPFELGIPSRILGAADGRYEVLTCSVDGGPVRTNADFGVTVEHGPEILATARTVVIAPVAPAHLTEEVPEAVLAALALIRPGARIVSICTGAFVLAAAGFLDGRRATTHWQVADRFRRMFPRVDLDPDVLFVDDHPFLTSAGAASGVDVCLHLVRKDHGSGLANSVARRCVVPPFRDGGQAQYIEQPVPEEGAASTAATRAWALERLGEPLTLADLAGHARMSQRTFARRFHDEVGLSPGRWLIQQRVVRARHLLESSDLTVDQIAGRVGFATGASLRQHLHAAIGVSPQAYRRTFQTAR
;
A
#
# COMPACT_ATOMS: atom_id res chain seq x y z
N MET A 1 -27.36 -9.73 0.92
CA MET A 1 -26.06 -10.46 0.98
C MET A 1 -25.49 -10.18 2.35
N GLN A 2 -25.11 -11.20 3.12
CA GLN A 2 -24.52 -10.98 4.45
C GLN A 2 -23.15 -10.31 4.28
N PRO A 3 -22.81 -9.35 5.15
CA PRO A 3 -21.49 -8.72 5.12
C PRO A 3 -20.38 -9.74 5.40
N GLU A 4 -19.21 -9.55 4.77
CA GLU A 4 -18.04 -10.36 5.06
C GLU A 4 -17.44 -9.94 6.40
N ARG A 5 -17.30 -10.89 7.33
CA ARG A 5 -16.70 -10.60 8.63
C ARG A 5 -15.20 -10.45 8.53
N VAL A 6 -14.72 -9.32 9.07
CA VAL A 6 -13.30 -8.97 9.21
C VAL A 6 -12.99 -8.82 10.69
N ALA A 7 -12.08 -9.63 11.21
CA ALA A 7 -11.60 -9.50 12.58
C ALA A 7 -10.27 -8.76 12.60
N VAL A 8 -10.15 -7.75 13.46
CA VAL A 8 -8.91 -6.99 13.67
C VAL A 8 -8.35 -7.34 15.03
N LEU A 9 -7.21 -8.04 15.08
CA LEU A 9 -6.54 -8.40 16.31
C LEU A 9 -5.66 -7.25 16.78
N ALA A 10 -6.00 -6.67 17.93
CA ALA A 10 -5.25 -5.66 18.64
C ALA A 10 -4.40 -6.31 19.74
N LEU A 11 -3.13 -5.94 19.82
CA LEU A 11 -2.18 -6.39 20.83
C LEU A 11 -1.64 -5.20 21.61
N ASP A 12 -1.17 -5.40 22.84
CA ASP A 12 -0.56 -4.35 23.65
C ASP A 12 0.59 -3.65 22.90
N GLY A 13 0.62 -2.32 22.99
CA GLY A 13 1.53 -1.47 22.23
C GLY A 13 1.05 -1.16 20.80
N VAL A 14 -0.24 -1.40 20.50
CA VAL A 14 -0.83 -1.15 19.19
C VAL A 14 -0.77 0.34 18.81
N TYR A 15 -0.55 0.60 17.53
CA TYR A 15 -0.64 1.96 16.98
C TYR A 15 -2.10 2.33 16.69
N PRO A 16 -2.67 3.37 17.34
CA PRO A 16 -4.10 3.70 17.21
C PRO A 16 -4.53 4.07 15.79
N PHE A 17 -3.68 4.75 15.05
CA PHE A 17 -3.98 5.14 13.67
C PHE A 17 -4.18 3.90 12.79
N GLU A 18 -3.23 2.98 12.82
CA GLU A 18 -3.27 1.77 12.00
C GLU A 18 -4.35 0.80 12.47
N LEU A 19 -4.64 0.74 13.78
CA LEU A 19 -5.75 -0.05 14.33
C LEU A 19 -7.09 0.40 13.76
N GLY A 20 -7.28 1.70 13.59
CA GLY A 20 -8.52 2.29 13.08
C GLY A 20 -8.70 2.16 11.55
N ILE A 21 -7.63 1.89 10.79
CA ILE A 21 -7.69 1.88 9.32
C ILE A 21 -8.69 0.85 8.78
N PRO A 22 -8.68 -0.44 9.20
CA PRO A 22 -9.63 -1.43 8.68
C PRO A 22 -11.09 -1.02 8.91
N SER A 23 -11.43 -0.57 10.11
CA SER A 23 -12.78 -0.11 10.45
C SER A 23 -13.18 1.11 9.61
N ARG A 24 -12.27 2.06 9.41
CA ARG A 24 -12.54 3.27 8.62
C ARG A 24 -12.73 2.98 7.14
N ILE A 25 -11.87 2.15 6.55
CA ILE A 25 -11.85 1.90 5.10
C ILE A 25 -12.89 0.84 4.71
N LEU A 26 -12.86 -0.33 5.37
CA LEU A 26 -13.77 -1.42 5.05
C LEU A 26 -15.21 -1.12 5.51
N GLY A 27 -15.37 -0.44 6.66
CA GLY A 27 -16.68 0.02 7.13
C GLY A 27 -17.35 1.06 6.22
N ALA A 28 -16.57 1.78 5.39
CA ALA A 28 -17.12 2.70 4.38
C ALA A 28 -17.57 1.98 3.08
N ALA A 29 -17.50 0.66 3.00
CA ALA A 29 -17.79 -0.13 1.79
C ALA A 29 -19.28 -0.57 1.69
N ASP A 30 -20.22 0.33 1.95
CA ASP A 30 -21.68 0.14 1.76
C ASP A 30 -22.21 -1.15 2.40
N GLY A 31 -21.78 -1.46 3.63
CA GLY A 31 -22.24 -2.65 4.38
C GLY A 31 -21.73 -3.99 3.83
N ARG A 32 -20.67 -3.96 3.01
CA ARG A 32 -20.04 -5.19 2.47
C ARG A 32 -19.21 -5.94 3.49
N TYR A 33 -18.70 -5.24 4.51
CA TYR A 33 -17.90 -5.80 5.57
C TYR A 33 -18.50 -5.49 6.95
N GLU A 34 -18.42 -6.49 7.84
CA GLU A 34 -18.63 -6.36 9.28
C GLU A 34 -17.24 -6.40 9.92
N VAL A 35 -16.75 -5.23 10.35
CA VAL A 35 -15.40 -5.11 10.92
C VAL A 35 -15.49 -5.11 12.44
N LEU A 36 -14.92 -6.13 13.09
CA LEU A 36 -14.92 -6.33 14.53
C LEU A 36 -13.48 -6.30 15.03
N THR A 37 -13.23 -5.56 16.12
CA THR A 37 -11.91 -5.49 16.76
C THR A 37 -11.92 -6.35 18.03
N CYS A 38 -10.88 -7.17 18.21
CA CYS A 38 -10.71 -8.04 19.37
C CYS A 38 -9.31 -7.89 19.98
N SER A 39 -9.19 -8.32 21.23
CA SER A 39 -7.91 -8.59 21.89
C SER A 39 -7.77 -10.08 22.20
N VAL A 40 -6.62 -10.49 22.74
CA VAL A 40 -6.35 -11.90 23.05
C VAL A 40 -7.20 -12.43 24.23
N ASP A 41 -7.72 -11.56 25.07
CA ASP A 41 -8.52 -11.88 26.27
C ASP A 41 -9.87 -11.15 26.33
N GLY A 42 -10.23 -10.38 25.31
CA GLY A 42 -11.42 -9.52 25.30
C GLY A 42 -11.31 -8.29 26.19
N GLY A 43 -10.14 -8.06 26.79
CA GLY A 43 -9.87 -6.93 27.67
C GLY A 43 -9.35 -5.69 26.95
N PRO A 44 -9.11 -4.61 27.71
CA PRO A 44 -8.54 -3.36 27.19
C PRO A 44 -7.11 -3.59 26.65
N VAL A 45 -6.77 -2.87 25.60
CA VAL A 45 -5.45 -2.91 24.96
C VAL A 45 -4.74 -1.57 25.18
N ARG A 46 -3.49 -1.60 25.62
CA ARG A 46 -2.64 -0.42 25.70
C ARG A 46 -2.17 -0.04 24.29
N THR A 47 -2.23 1.26 23.99
CA THR A 47 -1.66 1.77 22.74
C THR A 47 -0.21 2.21 22.95
N ASN A 48 0.49 2.56 21.87
CA ASN A 48 1.78 3.23 21.93
C ASN A 48 1.68 4.74 22.21
N ALA A 49 0.46 5.24 22.40
CA ALA A 49 0.15 6.63 22.77
C ALA A 49 -0.20 6.72 24.28
N ASP A 50 -0.66 7.88 24.72
CA ASP A 50 -1.01 8.17 26.12
C ASP A 50 -2.43 7.73 26.52
N PHE A 51 -3.08 6.90 25.69
CA PHE A 51 -4.42 6.36 25.95
C PHE A 51 -4.50 4.87 25.61
N GLY A 52 -5.52 4.19 26.14
CA GLY A 52 -5.85 2.80 25.80
C GLY A 52 -7.11 2.69 24.96
N VAL A 53 -7.35 1.50 24.42
CA VAL A 53 -8.53 1.14 23.65
C VAL A 53 -9.25 0.00 24.35
N THR A 54 -10.56 0.14 24.57
CA THR A 54 -11.43 -0.95 24.99
C THR A 54 -12.05 -1.62 23.76
N VAL A 55 -11.97 -2.93 23.67
CA VAL A 55 -12.60 -3.73 22.61
C VAL A 55 -13.81 -4.47 23.19
N GLU A 56 -14.78 -4.82 22.32
CA GLU A 56 -16.01 -5.50 22.73
C GLU A 56 -15.96 -6.99 22.53
N HIS A 57 -14.88 -7.52 21.91
CA HIS A 57 -14.78 -8.92 21.50
C HIS A 57 -13.46 -9.55 21.97
N GLY A 58 -13.53 -10.82 22.32
CA GLY A 58 -12.38 -11.70 22.54
C GLY A 58 -11.90 -12.35 21.22
N PRO A 59 -10.90 -13.24 21.31
CA PRO A 59 -10.28 -13.87 20.15
C PRO A 59 -11.21 -14.86 19.42
N GLU A 60 -12.34 -15.25 19.98
CA GLU A 60 -13.31 -16.17 19.37
C GLU A 60 -13.85 -15.69 18.01
N ILE A 61 -13.85 -14.37 17.77
CA ILE A 61 -14.30 -13.84 16.48
C ILE A 61 -13.36 -14.21 15.33
N LEU A 62 -12.08 -14.53 15.60
CA LEU A 62 -11.11 -14.98 14.60
C LEU A 62 -11.56 -16.28 13.93
N ALA A 63 -12.26 -17.15 14.66
CA ALA A 63 -12.79 -18.42 14.14
C ALA A 63 -13.88 -18.24 13.08
N THR A 64 -14.57 -17.09 13.08
CA THR A 64 -15.70 -16.81 12.18
C THR A 64 -15.36 -15.82 11.07
N ALA A 65 -14.22 -15.13 11.20
CA ALA A 65 -13.80 -14.12 10.23
C ALA A 65 -13.31 -14.75 8.92
N ARG A 66 -13.69 -14.15 7.80
CA ARG A 66 -13.14 -14.50 6.47
C ARG A 66 -11.81 -13.80 6.21
N THR A 67 -11.64 -12.64 6.81
CA THR A 67 -10.40 -11.87 6.78
C THR A 67 -9.98 -11.55 8.21
N VAL A 68 -8.73 -11.80 8.54
CA VAL A 68 -8.11 -11.44 9.83
C VAL A 68 -7.03 -10.40 9.56
N VAL A 69 -7.07 -9.31 10.31
CA VAL A 69 -6.08 -8.24 10.23
C VAL A 69 -5.27 -8.23 11.52
N ILE A 70 -3.96 -8.38 11.42
CA ILE A 70 -3.04 -8.21 12.54
C ILE A 70 -2.57 -6.76 12.57
N ALA A 71 -3.00 -6.05 13.60
CA ALA A 71 -2.60 -4.65 13.81
C ALA A 71 -1.12 -4.56 14.21
N PRO A 72 -0.44 -3.43 13.92
CA PRO A 72 0.97 -3.25 14.28
C PRO A 72 1.14 -3.03 15.77
N VAL A 73 2.31 -3.42 16.26
CA VAL A 73 2.75 -3.17 17.63
C VAL A 73 4.05 -2.35 17.66
N ALA A 74 4.26 -1.60 18.74
CA ALA A 74 5.46 -0.78 18.90
C ALA A 74 6.74 -1.65 18.91
N PRO A 75 7.88 -1.11 18.43
CA PRO A 75 9.13 -1.88 18.29
C PRO A 75 9.62 -2.56 19.57
N ALA A 76 9.25 -2.04 20.75
CA ALA A 76 9.58 -2.64 22.04
C ALA A 76 8.86 -3.99 22.28
N HIS A 77 7.76 -4.24 21.58
CA HIS A 77 6.97 -5.48 21.66
C HIS A 77 7.31 -6.48 20.54
N LEU A 78 8.30 -6.17 19.68
CA LEU A 78 8.75 -7.07 18.62
C LEU A 78 9.75 -8.08 19.18
N THR A 79 9.35 -9.34 19.27
CA THR A 79 10.16 -10.44 19.76
C THR A 79 10.23 -11.57 18.73
N GLU A 80 11.22 -12.45 18.83
CA GLU A 80 11.31 -13.68 18.04
C GLU A 80 10.28 -14.71 18.50
N GLU A 81 9.90 -14.65 19.77
CA GLU A 81 8.91 -15.52 20.39
C GLU A 81 7.57 -14.80 20.50
N VAL A 82 6.52 -15.44 20.05
CA VAL A 82 5.15 -14.95 20.20
C VAL A 82 4.61 -15.40 21.55
N PRO A 83 4.01 -14.51 22.37
CA PRO A 83 3.37 -14.89 23.62
C PRO A 83 2.32 -15.99 23.41
N GLU A 84 2.24 -16.95 24.34
CA GLU A 84 1.33 -18.09 24.23
C GLU A 84 -0.13 -17.68 23.99
N ALA A 85 -0.59 -16.63 24.64
CA ALA A 85 -1.95 -16.10 24.44
C ALA A 85 -2.19 -15.62 23.01
N VAL A 86 -1.16 -15.04 22.36
CA VAL A 86 -1.24 -14.62 20.95
C VAL A 86 -1.24 -15.83 20.03
N LEU A 87 -0.39 -16.84 20.30
CA LEU A 87 -0.39 -18.11 19.54
C LEU A 87 -1.74 -18.80 19.64
N ALA A 88 -2.32 -18.87 20.84
CA ALA A 88 -3.65 -19.45 21.07
C ALA A 88 -4.74 -18.69 20.27
N ALA A 89 -4.68 -17.36 20.25
CA ALA A 89 -5.59 -16.55 19.44
C ALA A 89 -5.42 -16.81 17.95
N LEU A 90 -4.17 -16.83 17.44
CA LEU A 90 -3.89 -17.12 16.03
C LEU A 90 -4.33 -18.52 15.61
N ALA A 91 -4.26 -19.51 16.51
CA ALA A 91 -4.73 -20.88 16.27
C ALA A 91 -6.25 -20.97 16.05
N LEU A 92 -7.02 -19.97 16.47
CA LEU A 92 -8.46 -19.89 16.20
C LEU A 92 -8.78 -19.47 14.77
N ILE A 93 -7.81 -18.92 14.02
CA ILE A 93 -8.05 -18.49 12.65
C ILE A 93 -8.47 -19.69 11.81
N ARG A 94 -9.64 -19.58 11.19
CA ARG A 94 -10.19 -20.68 10.39
C ARG A 94 -9.33 -20.99 9.17
N PRO A 95 -9.21 -22.24 8.74
CA PRO A 95 -8.56 -22.59 7.49
C PRO A 95 -9.18 -21.86 6.29
N GLY A 96 -8.33 -21.33 5.40
CA GLY A 96 -8.75 -20.57 4.23
C GLY A 96 -9.15 -19.11 4.50
N ALA A 97 -9.02 -18.62 5.73
CA ALA A 97 -9.13 -17.19 5.98
C ALA A 97 -7.99 -16.43 5.30
N ARG A 98 -8.30 -15.23 4.80
CA ARG A 98 -7.30 -14.27 4.35
C ARG A 98 -6.68 -13.58 5.57
N ILE A 99 -5.36 -13.49 5.61
CA ILE A 99 -4.64 -12.89 6.72
C ILE A 99 -3.90 -11.66 6.22
N VAL A 100 -4.16 -10.54 6.86
CA VAL A 100 -3.58 -9.24 6.53
C VAL A 100 -2.70 -8.79 7.68
N SER A 101 -1.50 -8.31 7.43
CA SER A 101 -0.72 -7.59 8.42
C SER A 101 -0.50 -6.15 8.02
N ILE A 102 -0.58 -5.27 8.99
CA ILE A 102 -0.26 -3.85 8.82
C ILE A 102 1.07 -3.59 9.54
N CYS A 103 2.05 -3.00 8.83
CA CYS A 103 3.32 -2.57 9.42
C CYS A 103 4.05 -3.73 10.16
N THR A 104 4.36 -3.51 11.42
CA THR A 104 5.01 -4.48 12.32
C THR A 104 4.14 -5.69 12.68
N GLY A 105 2.86 -5.73 12.31
CA GLY A 105 2.03 -6.93 12.40
C GLY A 105 2.60 -8.13 11.64
N ALA A 106 3.46 -7.89 10.64
CA ALA A 106 4.20 -8.92 9.93
C ALA A 106 5.17 -9.70 10.84
N PHE A 107 5.72 -9.08 11.89
CA PHE A 107 6.57 -9.77 12.88
C PHE A 107 5.81 -10.84 13.63
N VAL A 108 4.57 -10.55 14.03
CA VAL A 108 3.70 -11.51 14.72
C VAL A 108 3.43 -12.73 13.84
N LEU A 109 3.14 -12.51 12.56
CA LEU A 109 2.92 -13.60 11.60
C LEU A 109 4.19 -14.39 11.31
N ALA A 110 5.33 -13.72 11.18
CA ALA A 110 6.61 -14.37 10.92
C ALA A 110 7.07 -15.20 12.12
N ALA A 111 6.95 -14.67 13.34
CA ALA A 111 7.29 -15.38 14.57
C ALA A 111 6.39 -16.59 14.83
N ALA A 112 5.13 -16.54 14.38
CA ALA A 112 4.22 -17.67 14.38
C ALA A 112 4.40 -18.66 13.21
N GLY A 113 5.40 -18.43 12.32
CA GLY A 113 5.74 -19.30 11.19
C GLY A 113 4.84 -19.17 9.95
N PHE A 114 3.87 -18.26 9.94
CA PHE A 114 2.93 -18.10 8.82
C PHE A 114 3.57 -17.56 7.53
N LEU A 115 4.70 -16.86 7.64
CA LEU A 115 5.36 -16.21 6.49
C LEU A 115 6.59 -16.96 5.98
N ASP A 116 6.93 -18.13 6.53
CA ASP A 116 8.07 -18.93 6.09
C ASP A 116 7.97 -19.33 4.62
N GLY A 117 9.02 -19.02 3.84
CA GLY A 117 9.08 -19.25 2.40
C GLY A 117 8.14 -18.38 1.55
N ARG A 118 7.54 -17.36 2.16
CA ARG A 118 6.58 -16.47 1.50
C ARG A 118 7.17 -15.08 1.28
N ARG A 119 6.65 -14.43 0.24
CA ARG A 119 6.97 -13.02 -0.01
C ARG A 119 6.15 -12.12 0.92
N ALA A 120 6.82 -11.18 1.57
CA ALA A 120 6.18 -10.27 2.52
C ALA A 120 6.82 -8.88 2.50
N THR A 121 6.16 -7.90 3.11
CA THR A 121 6.73 -6.59 3.44
C THR A 121 6.41 -6.19 4.87
N THR A 122 7.15 -5.24 5.39
CA THR A 122 6.95 -4.57 6.67
C THR A 122 7.42 -3.12 6.58
N HIS A 123 7.35 -2.38 7.68
CA HIS A 123 7.82 -0.99 7.70
C HIS A 123 9.34 -0.93 7.46
N TRP A 124 9.78 -0.03 6.59
CA TRP A 124 11.18 0.10 6.18
C TRP A 124 12.17 0.26 7.35
N GLN A 125 11.80 1.05 8.38
CA GLN A 125 12.66 1.27 9.55
C GLN A 125 13.03 0.00 10.31
N VAL A 126 12.21 -1.04 10.24
CA VAL A 126 12.43 -2.31 10.94
C VAL A 126 12.78 -3.46 10.00
N ALA A 127 12.95 -3.19 8.69
CA ALA A 127 13.20 -4.21 7.68
C ALA A 127 14.47 -5.02 7.95
N ASP A 128 15.57 -4.37 8.30
CA ASP A 128 16.83 -5.05 8.60
C ASP A 128 16.73 -5.90 9.87
N ARG A 129 15.99 -5.44 10.88
CA ARG A 129 15.70 -6.24 12.07
C ARG A 129 14.87 -7.47 11.69
N PHE A 130 13.83 -7.29 10.85
CA PHE A 130 12.97 -8.37 10.38
C PHE A 130 13.78 -9.46 9.64
N ARG A 131 14.65 -9.07 8.71
CA ARG A 131 15.51 -10.01 7.96
C ARG A 131 16.41 -10.85 8.87
N ARG A 132 16.99 -10.23 9.91
CA ARG A 132 17.83 -10.94 10.87
C ARG A 132 17.04 -11.94 11.72
N MET A 133 15.83 -11.55 12.14
CA MET A 133 14.98 -12.40 12.98
C MET A 133 14.33 -13.53 12.17
N PHE A 134 13.92 -13.25 10.94
CA PHE A 134 13.13 -14.20 10.12
C PHE A 134 13.76 -14.44 8.73
N PRO A 135 14.92 -15.10 8.68
CA PRO A 135 15.66 -15.28 7.42
C PRO A 135 14.97 -16.20 6.41
N ARG A 136 13.89 -16.91 6.81
CA ARG A 136 13.10 -17.76 5.90
C ARG A 136 12.01 -17.00 5.16
N VAL A 137 11.77 -15.72 5.49
CA VAL A 137 10.78 -14.87 4.80
C VAL A 137 11.47 -14.11 3.66
N ASP A 138 10.87 -14.15 2.47
CA ASP A 138 11.31 -13.33 1.32
C ASP A 138 10.80 -11.89 1.49
N LEU A 139 11.58 -11.09 2.24
CA LEU A 139 11.18 -9.72 2.58
C LEU A 139 11.52 -8.75 1.45
N ASP A 140 10.50 -8.07 0.91
CA ASP A 140 10.61 -6.92 0.00
C ASP A 140 10.27 -5.62 0.76
N PRO A 141 11.26 -4.85 1.25
CA PRO A 141 11.03 -3.65 2.05
C PRO A 141 10.69 -2.42 1.21
N ASP A 142 10.82 -2.51 -0.11
CA ASP A 142 10.72 -1.36 -1.02
C ASP A 142 9.29 -1.16 -1.56
N VAL A 143 8.32 -1.97 -1.11
CA VAL A 143 6.94 -1.94 -1.62
C VAL A 143 5.93 -1.53 -0.55
N LEU A 144 4.79 -0.95 -0.97
CA LEU A 144 3.73 -0.56 -0.04
C LEU A 144 3.00 -1.77 0.55
N PHE A 145 2.72 -2.77 -0.26
CA PHE A 145 2.13 -4.03 0.18
C PHE A 145 2.47 -5.19 -0.78
N VAL A 146 2.43 -6.39 -0.25
CA VAL A 146 2.56 -7.66 -0.98
C VAL A 146 1.26 -8.44 -0.83
N ASP A 147 0.68 -8.92 -1.94
CA ASP A 147 -0.45 -9.86 -1.98
C ASP A 147 0.10 -11.24 -2.39
N ASP A 148 0.43 -12.06 -1.40
CA ASP A 148 0.86 -13.46 -1.55
C ASP A 148 -0.17 -14.38 -0.90
N HIS A 149 -1.32 -14.53 -1.57
CA HIS A 149 -2.50 -15.23 -1.07
C HIS A 149 -2.15 -16.54 -0.33
N PRO A 150 -2.74 -16.79 0.86
CA PRO A 150 -3.79 -16.04 1.54
C PRO A 150 -3.28 -14.86 2.39
N PHE A 151 -1.99 -14.53 2.33
CA PHE A 151 -1.37 -13.48 3.12
C PHE A 151 -1.26 -12.19 2.34
N LEU A 152 -1.60 -11.07 2.99
CA LEU A 152 -1.34 -9.72 2.52
C LEU A 152 -0.57 -8.98 3.59
N THR A 153 0.59 -8.44 3.25
CA THR A 153 1.42 -7.69 4.18
C THR A 153 1.61 -6.27 3.68
N SER A 154 1.56 -5.28 4.55
CA SER A 154 1.74 -3.87 4.17
C SER A 154 2.79 -3.17 5.02
N ALA A 155 3.41 -2.15 4.43
CA ALA A 155 4.41 -1.31 5.07
C ALA A 155 3.88 -0.50 6.26
N GLY A 156 2.58 -0.44 6.45
CA GLY A 156 1.95 0.29 7.55
C GLY A 156 1.78 1.78 7.29
N ALA A 157 1.46 2.53 8.34
CA ALA A 157 1.06 3.92 8.22
C ALA A 157 0.01 4.07 7.09
N ALA A 158 0.17 5.04 6.20
CA ALA A 158 -0.77 5.26 5.09
C ALA A 158 -0.88 4.08 4.11
N SER A 159 0.08 3.15 4.05
CA SER A 159 -0.04 1.95 3.19
C SER A 159 -1.03 0.91 3.73
N GLY A 160 -1.40 1.00 5.02
CA GLY A 160 -2.54 0.25 5.57
C GLY A 160 -3.86 0.61 4.90
N VAL A 161 -4.02 1.88 4.51
CA VAL A 161 -5.17 2.34 3.70
C VAL A 161 -5.16 1.69 2.32
N ASP A 162 -3.99 1.61 1.69
CA ASP A 162 -3.87 1.04 0.33
C ASP A 162 -4.19 -0.45 0.30
N VAL A 163 -3.70 -1.23 1.27
CA VAL A 163 -4.02 -2.64 1.35
C VAL A 163 -5.51 -2.88 1.62
N CYS A 164 -6.16 -2.06 2.45
CA CYS A 164 -7.60 -2.13 2.66
C CYS A 164 -8.40 -1.74 1.39
N LEU A 165 -7.99 -0.69 0.67
CA LEU A 165 -8.60 -0.33 -0.62
C LEU A 165 -8.34 -1.40 -1.69
N HIS A 166 -7.18 -2.06 -1.67
CA HIS A 166 -6.88 -3.21 -2.53
C HIS A 166 -7.85 -4.37 -2.25
N LEU A 167 -8.14 -4.67 -0.99
CA LEU A 167 -9.15 -5.67 -0.61
C LEU A 167 -10.53 -5.33 -1.18
N VAL A 168 -11.01 -4.11 -0.94
CA VAL A 168 -12.32 -3.67 -1.49
C VAL A 168 -12.35 -3.79 -3.01
N ARG A 169 -11.26 -3.46 -3.69
CA ARG A 169 -11.14 -3.56 -5.14
C ARG A 169 -11.17 -5.01 -5.62
N LYS A 170 -10.45 -5.89 -4.94
CA LYS A 170 -10.36 -7.32 -5.25
C LYS A 170 -11.70 -8.03 -5.05
N ASP A 171 -12.40 -7.70 -3.98
CA ASP A 171 -13.65 -8.36 -3.58
C ASP A 171 -14.89 -7.78 -4.27
N HIS A 172 -14.94 -6.46 -4.49
CA HIS A 172 -16.14 -5.74 -4.92
C HIS A 172 -15.94 -4.82 -6.12
N GLY A 173 -14.74 -4.80 -6.68
CA GLY A 173 -14.43 -4.02 -7.88
C GLY A 173 -14.01 -2.58 -7.62
N SER A 174 -13.49 -1.96 -8.67
CA SER A 174 -12.87 -0.63 -8.61
C SER A 174 -13.88 0.50 -8.33
N GLY A 175 -15.13 0.35 -8.74
CA GLY A 175 -16.17 1.35 -8.51
C GLY A 175 -16.40 1.61 -7.02
N LEU A 176 -16.58 0.53 -6.23
CA LEU A 176 -16.76 0.63 -4.78
C LEU A 176 -15.48 1.13 -4.09
N ALA A 177 -14.31 0.57 -4.46
CA ALA A 177 -13.03 1.01 -3.88
C ALA A 177 -12.77 2.52 -4.06
N ASN A 178 -13.08 3.04 -5.26
CA ASN A 178 -12.95 4.46 -5.55
C ASN A 178 -13.97 5.31 -4.78
N SER A 179 -15.19 4.81 -4.56
CA SER A 179 -16.21 5.48 -3.73
C SER A 179 -15.75 5.56 -2.27
N VAL A 180 -15.22 4.46 -1.72
CA VAL A 180 -14.64 4.41 -0.37
C VAL A 180 -13.49 5.41 -0.23
N ALA A 181 -12.55 5.41 -1.19
CA ALA A 181 -11.40 6.32 -1.18
C ALA A 181 -11.84 7.80 -1.11
N ARG A 182 -12.85 8.21 -1.90
CA ARG A 182 -13.40 9.57 -1.83
C ARG A 182 -13.99 9.91 -0.48
N ARG A 183 -14.77 8.99 0.13
CA ARG A 183 -15.35 9.20 1.47
C ARG A 183 -14.29 9.31 2.56
N CYS A 184 -13.14 8.67 2.36
CA CYS A 184 -12.02 8.72 3.29
C CYS A 184 -11.00 9.81 2.96
N VAL A 185 -11.21 10.58 1.87
CA VAL A 185 -10.35 11.68 1.40
C VAL A 185 -8.91 11.19 1.16
N VAL A 186 -8.78 10.02 0.56
CA VAL A 186 -7.48 9.41 0.21
C VAL A 186 -7.40 9.14 -1.29
N PRO A 187 -6.20 9.04 -1.86
CA PRO A 187 -6.04 8.62 -3.26
C PRO A 187 -6.73 7.27 -3.50
N PRO A 188 -7.49 7.14 -4.59
CA PRO A 188 -8.25 5.92 -4.86
C PRO A 188 -7.39 4.71 -5.15
N PHE A 189 -6.12 4.91 -5.48
CA PHE A 189 -5.18 3.86 -5.78
C PHE A 189 -3.73 4.32 -5.61
N ARG A 190 -2.94 3.50 -4.90
CA ARG A 190 -1.49 3.43 -5.00
C ARG A 190 -1.11 1.99 -5.34
N ASP A 191 -0.15 1.80 -6.25
CA ASP A 191 0.35 0.48 -6.62
C ASP A 191 1.08 -0.14 -5.41
N GLY A 192 0.78 -1.39 -5.06
CA GLY A 192 1.45 -2.08 -3.98
C GLY A 192 2.97 -2.17 -4.17
N GLY A 193 3.42 -2.28 -5.42
CA GLY A 193 4.84 -2.23 -5.80
C GLY A 193 5.46 -0.83 -5.82
N GLN A 194 4.72 0.22 -5.42
CA GLN A 194 5.29 1.55 -5.25
C GLN A 194 6.19 1.58 -4.01
N ALA A 195 7.34 2.25 -4.13
CA ALA A 195 8.29 2.38 -3.02
C ALA A 195 7.68 3.08 -1.79
N GLN A 196 8.07 2.61 -0.61
CA GLN A 196 7.85 3.33 0.65
C GLN A 196 8.61 4.67 0.62
N TYR A 197 8.15 5.65 1.40
CA TYR A 197 8.94 6.86 1.66
C TYR A 197 10.05 6.52 2.66
N ILE A 198 11.14 5.96 2.15
CA ILE A 198 12.32 5.62 2.95
C ILE A 198 13.14 6.90 3.14
N GLU A 199 13.61 7.17 4.36
CA GLU A 199 14.65 8.18 4.60
C GLU A 199 15.89 7.78 3.81
N GLN A 200 16.10 8.49 2.70
CA GLN A 200 17.38 8.42 2.02
C GLN A 200 18.25 9.54 2.58
N PRO A 201 19.56 9.32 2.76
CA PRO A 201 20.45 10.39 3.15
C PRO A 201 20.20 11.58 2.21
N VAL A 202 19.75 12.70 2.76
CA VAL A 202 19.70 13.95 1.98
C VAL A 202 21.14 14.13 1.51
N PRO A 203 21.41 14.15 0.19
CA PRO A 203 22.74 14.39 -0.29
C PRO A 203 23.22 15.69 0.33
N GLU A 204 24.44 15.70 0.91
CA GLU A 204 25.05 16.92 1.45
C GLU A 204 24.92 18.04 0.41
N GLU A 205 24.67 19.27 0.87
CA GLU A 205 24.62 20.46 0.01
C GLU A 205 25.88 20.49 -0.85
N GLY A 206 25.75 20.22 -2.16
CA GLY A 206 26.87 20.04 -3.10
C GLY A 206 26.84 18.76 -3.93
N ALA A 207 26.12 17.70 -3.50
CA ALA A 207 25.88 16.57 -4.38
C ALA A 207 24.77 16.94 -5.40
N ALA A 208 25.08 16.83 -6.69
CA ALA A 208 24.13 17.16 -7.76
C ALA A 208 22.86 16.31 -7.63
N SER A 209 21.79 16.90 -7.09
CA SER A 209 20.48 16.26 -6.92
C SER A 209 19.77 16.11 -8.27
N THR A 210 18.91 15.08 -8.39
CA THR A 210 18.04 14.90 -9.57
C THR A 210 16.76 15.74 -9.51
N ALA A 211 16.55 16.53 -8.44
CA ALA A 211 15.31 17.30 -8.21
C ALA A 211 15.02 18.30 -9.36
N ALA A 212 16.02 19.05 -9.80
CA ALA A 212 15.87 19.99 -10.92
C ALA A 212 15.49 19.27 -12.23
N THR A 213 16.07 18.08 -12.47
CA THR A 213 15.74 17.27 -13.66
C THR A 213 14.35 16.67 -13.55
N ARG A 214 13.89 16.30 -12.37
CA ARG A 214 12.51 15.85 -12.14
C ARG A 214 11.50 16.95 -12.42
N ALA A 215 11.75 18.16 -11.91
CA ALA A 215 10.91 19.34 -12.20
C ALA A 215 10.85 19.63 -13.69
N TRP A 216 12.01 19.68 -14.37
CA TRP A 216 12.12 19.85 -15.80
C TRP A 216 11.35 18.79 -16.60
N ALA A 217 11.42 17.52 -16.20
CA ALA A 217 10.70 16.42 -16.84
C ALA A 217 9.18 16.51 -16.66
N LEU A 218 8.69 16.97 -15.49
CA LEU A 218 7.26 17.16 -15.24
C LEU A 218 6.63 18.20 -16.16
N GLU A 219 7.36 19.27 -16.49
CA GLU A 219 6.91 20.28 -17.45
C GLU A 219 6.82 19.73 -18.89
N ARG A 220 7.59 18.66 -19.19
CA ARG A 220 7.74 18.05 -20.52
C ARG A 220 7.20 16.64 -20.64
N LEU A 221 6.27 16.24 -19.78
CA LEU A 221 5.73 14.86 -19.75
C LEU A 221 5.14 14.40 -21.08
N GLY A 222 4.64 15.35 -21.92
CA GLY A 222 4.13 15.06 -23.25
C GLY A 222 5.20 14.74 -24.30
N GLU A 223 6.47 15.02 -24.00
CA GLU A 223 7.57 14.80 -24.93
C GLU A 223 8.15 13.38 -24.80
N PRO A 224 8.80 12.84 -25.84
CA PRO A 224 9.45 11.51 -25.78
C PRO A 224 10.76 11.58 -24.98
N LEU A 225 10.66 11.75 -23.66
CA LEU A 225 11.82 11.80 -22.77
C LEU A 225 12.45 10.41 -22.60
N THR A 226 13.76 10.34 -22.85
CA THR A 226 14.61 9.14 -22.67
C THR A 226 15.48 9.27 -21.41
N LEU A 227 16.09 8.17 -20.99
CA LEU A 227 17.10 8.20 -19.93
C LEU A 227 18.30 9.08 -20.31
N ALA A 228 18.65 9.12 -21.60
CA ALA A 228 19.74 9.96 -22.09
C ALA A 228 19.42 11.48 -21.94
N ASP A 229 18.18 11.88 -22.20
CA ASP A 229 17.74 13.26 -22.06
C ASP A 229 17.76 13.71 -20.59
N LEU A 230 17.26 12.84 -19.69
CA LEU A 230 17.27 13.10 -18.25
C LEU A 230 18.71 13.21 -17.70
N ALA A 231 19.58 12.28 -18.09
CA ALA A 231 20.98 12.27 -17.67
C ALA A 231 21.74 13.48 -18.24
N GLY A 232 21.49 13.84 -19.50
CA GLY A 232 22.05 15.04 -20.16
C GLY A 232 21.66 16.32 -19.44
N HIS A 233 20.37 16.47 -19.08
CA HIS A 233 19.88 17.62 -18.32
C HIS A 233 20.58 17.72 -16.94
N ALA A 234 20.77 16.58 -16.28
CA ALA A 234 21.46 16.49 -14.98
C ALA A 234 23.00 16.63 -15.11
N ARG A 235 23.56 16.70 -16.33
CA ARG A 235 25.01 16.68 -16.62
C ARG A 235 25.71 15.46 -16.00
N MET A 236 25.06 14.29 -16.08
CA MET A 236 25.54 13.01 -15.53
C MET A 236 25.63 11.95 -16.64
N SER A 237 26.43 10.91 -16.41
CA SER A 237 26.31 9.70 -17.22
C SER A 237 24.96 9.01 -16.93
N GLN A 238 24.40 8.28 -17.88
CA GLN A 238 23.15 7.55 -17.70
C GLN A 238 23.19 6.61 -16.49
N ARG A 239 24.32 5.91 -16.28
CA ARG A 239 24.52 5.01 -15.14
C ARG A 239 24.50 5.76 -13.80
N THR A 240 25.20 6.90 -13.73
CA THR A 240 25.24 7.74 -12.52
C THR A 240 23.87 8.31 -12.22
N PHE A 241 23.20 8.84 -13.25
CA PHE A 241 21.86 9.40 -13.12
C PHE A 241 20.85 8.35 -12.66
N ALA A 242 20.79 7.17 -13.32
CA ALA A 242 19.84 6.12 -12.97
C ALA A 242 20.03 5.64 -11.52
N ARG A 243 21.29 5.46 -11.06
CA ARG A 243 21.58 5.09 -9.68
C ARG A 243 21.11 6.18 -8.72
N ARG A 244 21.54 7.44 -8.90
CA ARG A 244 21.15 8.56 -8.02
C ARG A 244 19.64 8.79 -8.01
N PHE A 245 19.01 8.72 -9.19
CA PHE A 245 17.56 8.84 -9.30
C PHE A 245 16.85 7.75 -8.51
N HIS A 246 17.33 6.50 -8.61
CA HIS A 246 16.80 5.39 -7.83
C HIS A 246 17.01 5.64 -6.33
N ASP A 247 18.21 6.07 -5.96
CA ASP A 247 18.56 6.40 -4.57
C ASP A 247 17.69 7.55 -4.01
N GLU A 248 17.32 8.57 -4.81
CA GLU A 248 16.48 9.69 -4.38
C GLU A 248 14.97 9.42 -4.45
N VAL A 249 14.50 8.54 -5.36
CA VAL A 249 13.08 8.40 -5.71
C VAL A 249 12.53 7.00 -5.40
N GLY A 250 13.42 6.02 -5.20
CA GLY A 250 13.04 4.61 -5.02
C GLY A 250 12.56 3.91 -6.29
N LEU A 251 12.61 4.59 -7.45
CA LEU A 251 12.15 4.07 -8.74
C LEU A 251 13.18 4.30 -9.82
N SER A 252 13.18 3.45 -10.86
CA SER A 252 13.92 3.80 -12.07
C SER A 252 13.30 5.01 -12.77
N PRO A 253 14.10 5.85 -13.46
CA PRO A 253 13.60 7.03 -14.17
C PRO A 253 12.44 6.73 -15.12
N GLY A 254 12.50 5.61 -15.85
CA GLY A 254 11.45 5.19 -16.77
C GLY A 254 10.13 4.83 -16.06
N ARG A 255 10.19 4.08 -14.95
CA ARG A 255 8.99 3.76 -14.15
C ARG A 255 8.38 5.02 -13.55
N TRP A 256 9.19 5.93 -13.04
CA TRP A 256 8.72 7.20 -12.52
C TRP A 256 8.03 8.05 -13.59
N LEU A 257 8.60 8.18 -14.80
CA LEU A 257 7.96 8.91 -15.91
C LEU A 257 6.60 8.31 -16.27
N ILE A 258 6.50 6.96 -16.34
CA ILE A 258 5.22 6.28 -16.61
C ILE A 258 4.20 6.61 -15.52
N GLN A 259 4.58 6.59 -14.24
CA GLN A 259 3.68 6.96 -13.15
C GLN A 259 3.19 8.41 -13.27
N GLN A 260 4.08 9.37 -13.53
CA GLN A 260 3.70 10.78 -13.71
C GLN A 260 2.74 10.98 -14.90
N ARG A 261 3.00 10.28 -16.00
CA ARG A 261 2.11 10.28 -17.18
C ARG A 261 0.73 9.69 -16.87
N VAL A 262 0.66 8.62 -16.11
CA VAL A 262 -0.62 8.04 -15.67
C VAL A 262 -1.38 8.98 -14.75
N VAL A 263 -0.71 9.64 -13.80
CA VAL A 263 -1.34 10.66 -12.93
C VAL A 263 -1.94 11.80 -13.76
N ARG A 264 -1.18 12.33 -14.71
CA ARG A 264 -1.67 13.41 -15.59
C ARG A 264 -2.79 12.93 -16.53
N ALA A 265 -2.72 11.70 -17.03
CA ALA A 265 -3.79 11.11 -17.85
C ALA A 265 -5.11 10.98 -17.07
N ARG A 266 -5.04 10.57 -15.80
CA ARG A 266 -6.22 10.51 -14.91
C ARG A 266 -6.86 11.88 -14.76
N HIS A 267 -6.06 12.90 -14.48
CA HIS A 267 -6.57 14.28 -14.38
C HIS A 267 -7.27 14.74 -15.68
N LEU A 268 -6.70 14.43 -16.85
CA LEU A 268 -7.34 14.76 -18.14
C LEU A 268 -8.61 13.95 -18.41
N LEU A 269 -8.67 12.70 -17.96
CA LEU A 269 -9.89 11.86 -18.04
C LEU A 269 -11.01 12.44 -17.18
N GLU A 270 -10.71 13.06 -16.05
CA GLU A 270 -11.66 13.65 -15.11
C GLU A 270 -12.13 15.04 -15.58
N SER A 271 -11.20 15.85 -16.14
CA SER A 271 -11.41 17.27 -16.39
C SER A 271 -11.68 17.64 -17.86
N SER A 272 -11.67 16.65 -18.79
CA SER A 272 -11.82 16.94 -20.22
C SER A 272 -12.58 15.85 -20.99
N ASP A 273 -13.12 16.21 -22.17
CA ASP A 273 -13.77 15.30 -23.12
C ASP A 273 -12.81 14.72 -24.17
N LEU A 274 -11.50 14.89 -23.97
CA LEU A 274 -10.50 14.38 -24.91
C LEU A 274 -10.59 12.87 -25.06
N THR A 275 -10.41 12.39 -26.29
CA THR A 275 -10.33 10.92 -26.53
C THR A 275 -9.12 10.32 -25.85
N VAL A 276 -9.15 9.01 -25.61
CA VAL A 276 -8.01 8.29 -24.98
C VAL A 276 -6.73 8.46 -25.80
N ASP A 277 -6.83 8.49 -27.13
CA ASP A 277 -5.69 8.66 -28.02
C ASP A 277 -5.13 10.10 -27.96
N GLN A 278 -5.99 11.11 -27.85
CA GLN A 278 -5.57 12.50 -27.64
C GLN A 278 -4.90 12.67 -26.26
N ILE A 279 -5.43 12.03 -25.21
CA ILE A 279 -4.81 12.05 -23.88
C ILE A 279 -3.45 11.37 -23.94
N ALA A 280 -3.34 10.19 -24.58
CA ALA A 280 -2.07 9.49 -24.72
C ALA A 280 -0.98 10.38 -25.30
N GLY A 281 -1.26 11.06 -26.43
CA GLY A 281 -0.31 11.99 -27.03
C GLY A 281 0.08 13.17 -26.13
N ARG A 282 -0.92 13.74 -25.39
CA ARG A 282 -0.66 14.89 -24.49
C ARG A 282 0.18 14.55 -23.27
N VAL A 283 0.13 13.31 -22.83
CA VAL A 283 0.89 12.86 -21.64
C VAL A 283 2.13 12.05 -21.99
N GLY A 284 2.46 11.91 -23.28
CA GLY A 284 3.71 11.31 -23.76
C GLY A 284 3.69 9.80 -23.92
N PHE A 285 2.51 9.16 -24.00
CA PHE A 285 2.41 7.77 -24.49
C PHE A 285 2.35 7.76 -26.02
N ALA A 286 3.09 6.83 -26.64
CA ALA A 286 3.14 6.72 -28.09
C ALA A 286 1.77 6.38 -28.70
N THR A 287 0.92 5.63 -27.98
CA THR A 287 -0.40 5.20 -28.46
C THR A 287 -1.42 5.14 -27.32
N GLY A 288 -2.70 5.25 -27.66
CA GLY A 288 -3.77 5.01 -26.70
C GLY A 288 -3.80 3.58 -26.14
N ALA A 289 -3.28 2.60 -26.88
CA ALA A 289 -3.12 1.24 -26.41
C ALA A 289 -2.11 1.17 -25.24
N SER A 290 -0.97 1.85 -25.39
CA SER A 290 0.04 1.98 -24.31
C SER A 290 -0.56 2.67 -23.08
N LEU A 291 -1.30 3.76 -23.25
CA LEU A 291 -2.00 4.41 -22.14
C LEU A 291 -2.99 3.44 -21.46
N ARG A 292 -3.80 2.69 -22.22
CA ARG A 292 -4.76 1.73 -21.66
C ARG A 292 -4.06 0.67 -20.82
N GLN A 293 -2.94 0.12 -21.33
CA GLN A 293 -2.16 -0.89 -20.62
C GLN A 293 -1.60 -0.34 -19.29
N HIS A 294 -0.92 0.80 -19.33
CA HIS A 294 -0.30 1.38 -18.12
C HIS A 294 -1.34 1.89 -17.12
N LEU A 295 -2.44 2.48 -17.60
CA LEU A 295 -3.53 2.90 -16.72
C LEU A 295 -4.20 1.70 -16.07
N HIS A 296 -4.47 0.64 -16.83
CA HIS A 296 -5.07 -0.59 -16.29
C HIS A 296 -4.16 -1.25 -15.26
N ALA A 297 -2.86 -1.34 -15.54
CA ALA A 297 -1.88 -1.84 -14.58
C ALA A 297 -1.85 -1.01 -13.29
N ALA A 298 -1.99 0.32 -13.42
CA ALA A 298 -1.92 1.23 -12.28
C ALA A 298 -3.22 1.31 -11.46
N ILE A 299 -4.40 1.18 -12.06
CA ILE A 299 -5.69 1.43 -11.37
C ILE A 299 -6.75 0.33 -11.57
N GLY A 300 -6.43 -0.76 -12.27
CA GLY A 300 -7.29 -1.92 -12.45
C GLY A 300 -8.52 -1.71 -13.35
N VAL A 301 -8.65 -0.52 -14.00
CA VAL A 301 -9.81 -0.20 -14.86
C VAL A 301 -9.39 0.43 -16.17
N SER A 302 -10.26 0.32 -17.19
CA SER A 302 -10.02 1.00 -18.46
C SER A 302 -10.21 2.51 -18.35
N PRO A 303 -9.59 3.34 -19.24
CA PRO A 303 -9.79 4.79 -19.26
C PRO A 303 -11.26 5.20 -19.37
N GLN A 304 -12.07 4.47 -20.15
CA GLN A 304 -13.49 4.75 -20.30
C GLN A 304 -14.29 4.44 -19.03
N ALA A 305 -13.98 3.33 -18.35
CA ALA A 305 -14.60 3.00 -17.08
C ALA A 305 -14.22 4.03 -16.02
N TYR A 306 -12.94 4.43 -15.97
CA TYR A 306 -12.44 5.48 -15.09
C TYR A 306 -13.18 6.81 -15.33
N ARG A 307 -13.29 7.26 -16.58
CA ARG A 307 -14.00 8.49 -16.93
C ARG A 307 -15.45 8.47 -16.45
N ARG A 308 -16.21 7.41 -16.75
CA ARG A 308 -17.62 7.29 -16.31
C ARG A 308 -17.79 7.42 -14.79
N THR A 309 -16.78 7.00 -14.03
CA THR A 309 -16.83 7.03 -12.56
C THR A 309 -16.50 8.41 -12.01
N PHE A 310 -15.61 9.17 -12.66
CA PHE A 310 -15.01 10.37 -12.10
C PHE A 310 -15.30 11.66 -12.85
N GLN A 311 -15.75 11.59 -14.09
CA GLN A 311 -16.19 12.80 -14.80
C GLN A 311 -17.55 13.21 -14.21
N THR A 312 -17.59 14.33 -13.52
CA THR A 312 -18.82 14.98 -13.07
C THR A 312 -19.64 15.34 -14.30
N ALA A 313 -20.89 14.86 -14.38
CA ALA A 313 -21.83 15.39 -15.39
C ALA A 313 -21.89 16.91 -15.24
N ARG A 314 -21.54 17.63 -16.30
CA ARG A 314 -21.74 19.07 -16.40
C ARG A 314 -23.20 19.39 -16.61
#